data_b7171faa9d9a2d774ab8c66e247904f7
#
_entry.id   b7171faa9d9a2d774ab8c66e247904f7
#
_cell.length_a   1.000
_cell.length_b   1.000
_cell.length_c   1.000
_cell.angle_alpha   90.00
_cell.angle_beta   90.00
_cell.angle_gamma   90.00
#
_symmetry.space_group_name_H-M   'P 1'
#
loop_
_entity.id
_entity.type
_entity.pdbx_description
1 polymer ?
#
loop_
_entity_poly.entity_id
_entity_poly.type
_entity_poly.pdbx_seq_one_letter_code
_entity_poly.pdbx_strand_id
1 'polypeptide(L)'
;KDVLPRIVFIDYFRILCGLHLALYTMKVVHLLPKMVAARTTGVEDDWSLAVDLTDNLESHFSRIACQDMERVLNECRAYVRATYTINVVGGDASIDEALNKLKDGISSDKKNEIKKSLSNVRSQLKDQNDKEFDQGDFDELLFYYDKDDYLGRYVHLLESSNLGCSQYRYLREFLDAVAMKNSPSKLMADGRSRRHQRRGAIGSKLLETMVQILVLRPNADGKTYQSRPLSIEELAQAIRQRYGLIINGTTEPRFANADVETHAAFSEN
;
A
#
# COMPACT_ATOMS: atom_id res chain seq x y z
N LYS A 1 -39.58 7.09 11.64
CA LYS A 1 -38.14 7.49 11.63
C LYS A 1 -37.38 6.27 12.06
N ASP A 2 -36.95 5.49 11.08
CA ASP A 2 -36.13 4.31 11.32
C ASP A 2 -34.70 4.79 11.63
N VAL A 3 -34.41 4.84 12.92
CA VAL A 3 -33.06 5.16 13.40
C VAL A 3 -32.29 3.85 13.46
N LEU A 4 -31.14 3.80 12.81
CA LEU A 4 -30.24 2.66 12.88
C LEU A 4 -29.92 2.35 14.35
N PRO A 5 -30.07 1.09 14.82
CA PRO A 5 -29.69 0.75 16.19
C PRO A 5 -28.24 1.16 16.47
N ARG A 6 -27.99 1.75 17.64
CA ARG A 6 -26.67 2.27 18.01
C ARG A 6 -25.54 1.27 17.82
N ILE A 7 -25.78 0.00 18.12
CA ILE A 7 -24.76 -1.06 17.97
C ILE A 7 -24.40 -1.29 16.52
N VAL A 8 -25.38 -1.29 15.61
CA VAL A 8 -25.16 -1.44 14.16
C VAL A 8 -24.40 -0.26 13.59
N PHE A 9 -24.74 0.97 14.05
CA PHE A 9 -24.01 2.17 13.67
C PHE A 9 -22.54 2.11 14.11
N ILE A 10 -22.27 1.67 15.34
CA ILE A 10 -20.91 1.53 15.85
C ILE A 10 -20.12 0.49 15.04
N ASP A 11 -20.74 -0.64 14.68
CA ASP A 11 -20.10 -1.68 13.89
C ASP A 11 -19.76 -1.19 12.48
N TYR A 12 -20.68 -0.53 11.80
CA TYR A 12 -20.41 0.07 10.48
C TYR A 12 -19.31 1.13 10.55
N PHE A 13 -19.33 1.97 11.57
CA PHE A 13 -18.30 2.99 11.76
C PHE A 13 -16.91 2.38 11.96
N ARG A 14 -16.81 1.32 12.79
CA ARG A 14 -15.54 0.59 12.99
C ARG A 14 -15.03 -0.05 11.71
N ILE A 15 -15.92 -0.66 10.92
CA ILE A 15 -15.57 -1.29 9.63
C ILE A 15 -15.04 -0.21 8.67
N LEU A 16 -15.72 0.92 8.56
CA LEU A 16 -15.29 2.03 7.70
C LEU A 16 -13.97 2.64 8.13
N CYS A 17 -13.77 2.87 9.42
CA CYS A 17 -12.49 3.35 9.93
C CYS A 17 -11.35 2.38 9.59
N GLY A 18 -11.56 1.08 9.81
CA GLY A 18 -10.57 0.07 9.47
C GLY A 18 -10.29 0.02 7.96
N LEU A 19 -11.34 0.07 7.14
CA LEU A 19 -11.20 0.13 5.68
C LEU A 19 -10.40 1.34 5.23
N HIS A 20 -10.78 2.54 5.67
CA HIS A 20 -10.08 3.76 5.27
C HIS A 20 -8.63 3.79 5.74
N LEU A 21 -8.33 3.29 6.94
CA LEU A 21 -6.95 3.14 7.41
C LEU A 21 -6.14 2.20 6.52
N ALA A 22 -6.72 1.04 6.16
CA ALA A 22 -6.05 0.08 5.27
C ALA A 22 -5.80 0.69 3.89
N LEU A 23 -6.84 1.27 3.26
CA LEU A 23 -6.74 1.88 1.94
C LEU A 23 -5.76 3.06 1.92
N TYR A 24 -5.84 3.94 2.91
CA TYR A 24 -4.94 5.09 3.03
C TYR A 24 -3.49 4.65 3.14
N THR A 25 -3.23 3.67 3.99
CA THR A 25 -1.87 3.12 4.15
C THR A 25 -1.36 2.52 2.85
N MET A 26 -2.16 1.68 2.16
CA MET A 26 -1.76 1.08 0.90
C MET A 26 -1.50 2.13 -0.19
N LYS A 27 -2.33 3.19 -0.26
CA LYS A 27 -2.13 4.31 -1.20
C LYS A 27 -0.85 5.09 -0.91
N VAL A 28 -0.59 5.43 0.34
CA VAL A 28 0.64 6.15 0.73
C VAL A 28 1.88 5.31 0.41
N VAL A 29 1.81 4.02 0.71
CA VAL A 29 2.88 3.05 0.40
C VAL A 29 3.15 2.97 -1.10
N HIS A 30 2.13 3.05 -1.93
CA HIS A 30 2.22 3.05 -3.39
C HIS A 30 2.75 4.38 -3.96
N LEU A 31 2.25 5.51 -3.45
CA LEU A 31 2.51 6.82 -4.04
C LEU A 31 3.87 7.41 -3.64
N LEU A 32 4.31 7.27 -2.39
CA LEU A 32 5.55 7.89 -1.94
C LEU A 32 6.79 7.45 -2.74
N PRO A 33 7.00 6.16 -3.06
CA PRO A 33 8.09 5.75 -3.93
C PRO A 33 8.03 6.37 -5.32
N LYS A 34 6.82 6.53 -5.88
CA LYS A 34 6.61 7.20 -7.17
C LYS A 34 6.96 8.68 -7.11
N MET A 35 6.54 9.36 -6.04
CA MET A 35 6.88 10.76 -5.81
C MET A 35 8.40 10.97 -5.71
N VAL A 36 9.09 10.10 -4.99
CA VAL A 36 10.56 10.14 -4.87
C VAL A 36 11.23 9.89 -6.21
N ALA A 37 10.78 8.89 -6.97
CA ALA A 37 11.32 8.58 -8.30
C ALA A 37 11.08 9.73 -9.30
N ALA A 38 9.88 10.31 -9.30
CA ALA A 38 9.51 11.44 -10.15
C ALA A 38 10.02 12.80 -9.63
N ARG A 39 10.50 12.84 -8.38
CA ARG A 39 10.93 14.07 -7.67
C ARG A 39 9.86 15.16 -7.63
N THR A 40 8.62 14.76 -7.47
CA THR A 40 7.44 15.66 -7.42
C THR A 40 6.28 14.98 -6.70
N THR A 41 5.43 15.77 -6.04
CA THR A 41 4.16 15.29 -5.47
C THR A 41 3.05 15.14 -6.52
N GLY A 42 3.23 15.69 -7.73
CA GLY A 42 2.27 15.64 -8.84
C GLY A 42 2.29 14.31 -9.60
N VAL A 43 2.23 13.18 -8.90
CA VAL A 43 2.13 11.83 -9.50
C VAL A 43 0.66 11.42 -9.62
N GLU A 44 0.35 10.61 -10.64
CA GLU A 44 -1.00 10.06 -10.82
C GLU A 44 -1.35 9.05 -9.73
N ASP A 45 -2.56 9.15 -9.17
CA ASP A 45 -3.14 8.14 -8.26
C ASP A 45 -3.78 7.02 -9.09
N ASP A 46 -2.95 6.11 -9.59
CA ASP A 46 -3.35 4.92 -10.32
C ASP A 46 -3.51 3.69 -9.41
N TRP A 47 -3.54 3.89 -8.11
CA TRP A 47 -3.64 2.82 -7.14
C TRP A 47 -4.92 1.99 -7.31
N SER A 48 -4.77 0.68 -7.30
CA SER A 48 -5.90 -0.25 -7.33
C SER A 48 -5.52 -1.59 -6.70
N LEU A 49 -6.53 -2.31 -6.22
CA LEU A 49 -6.37 -3.62 -5.60
C LEU A 49 -7.46 -4.57 -6.10
N ALA A 50 -7.08 -5.70 -6.69
CA ALA A 50 -8.01 -6.77 -7.01
C ALA A 50 -8.48 -7.47 -5.73
N VAL A 51 -9.79 -7.68 -5.60
CA VAL A 51 -10.42 -8.26 -4.43
C VAL A 51 -11.33 -9.43 -4.81
N ASP A 52 -11.01 -10.58 -4.27
CA ASP A 52 -11.74 -11.84 -4.49
C ASP A 52 -13.00 -11.89 -3.61
N LEU A 53 -14.14 -12.15 -4.23
CA LEU A 53 -15.43 -12.31 -3.55
C LEU A 53 -15.82 -13.79 -3.38
N THR A 54 -15.24 -14.68 -4.18
CA THR A 54 -15.71 -16.07 -4.29
C THR A 54 -15.21 -16.97 -3.15
N ASP A 55 -14.14 -16.55 -2.45
CA ASP A 55 -13.41 -17.39 -1.47
C ASP A 55 -12.89 -18.71 -2.07
N ASN A 56 -12.81 -18.80 -3.41
CA ASN A 56 -12.25 -19.92 -4.13
C ASN A 56 -10.77 -19.72 -4.42
N LEU A 57 -9.90 -20.34 -3.62
CA LEU A 57 -8.44 -20.21 -3.71
C LEU A 57 -7.84 -20.69 -5.04
N GLU A 58 -8.55 -21.56 -5.77
CA GLU A 58 -8.09 -22.12 -7.03
C GLU A 58 -8.52 -21.29 -8.24
N SER A 59 -9.39 -20.31 -8.03
CA SER A 59 -9.85 -19.42 -9.11
C SER A 59 -8.69 -18.62 -9.70
N HIS A 60 -8.79 -18.31 -10.99
CA HIS A 60 -7.81 -17.44 -11.64
C HIS A 60 -7.80 -16.04 -11.04
N PHE A 61 -8.98 -15.53 -10.66
CA PHE A 61 -9.08 -14.21 -10.02
C PHE A 61 -8.42 -14.16 -8.63
N SER A 62 -8.52 -15.24 -7.86
CA SER A 62 -7.81 -15.38 -6.59
C SER A 62 -6.29 -15.26 -6.77
N ARG A 63 -5.74 -15.82 -7.86
CA ARG A 63 -4.32 -15.66 -8.21
C ARG A 63 -3.96 -14.20 -8.51
N ILE A 64 -4.79 -13.47 -9.24
CA ILE A 64 -4.61 -12.03 -9.51
C ILE A 64 -4.62 -11.24 -8.19
N ALA A 65 -5.58 -11.52 -7.31
CA ALA A 65 -5.65 -10.88 -6.00
C ALA A 65 -4.44 -11.19 -5.09
N CYS A 66 -3.85 -12.38 -5.21
CA CYS A 66 -2.59 -12.74 -4.55
C CYS A 66 -1.40 -11.93 -5.10
N GLN A 67 -1.29 -11.82 -6.44
CA GLN A 67 -0.23 -11.03 -7.08
C GLN A 67 -0.31 -9.55 -6.69
N ASP A 68 -1.52 -9.00 -6.61
CA ASP A 68 -1.73 -7.63 -6.14
C ASP A 68 -1.28 -7.44 -4.69
N MET A 69 -1.54 -8.41 -3.82
CA MET A 69 -1.07 -8.33 -2.44
C MET A 69 0.44 -8.48 -2.33
N GLU A 70 1.07 -9.30 -3.16
CA GLU A 70 2.52 -9.39 -3.25
C GLU A 70 3.11 -8.05 -3.71
N ARG A 71 2.49 -7.40 -4.70
CA ARG A 71 2.85 -6.04 -5.12
C ARG A 71 2.79 -5.06 -3.95
N VAL A 72 1.71 -5.03 -3.16
CA VAL A 72 1.58 -4.16 -1.98
C VAL A 72 2.70 -4.41 -0.96
N LEU A 73 3.08 -5.68 -0.72
CA LEU A 73 4.18 -6.01 0.19
C LEU A 73 5.54 -5.54 -0.34
N ASN A 74 5.76 -5.60 -1.65
CA ASN A 74 6.97 -5.06 -2.29
C ASN A 74 6.98 -3.52 -2.24
N GLU A 75 5.83 -2.89 -2.44
CA GLU A 75 5.67 -1.45 -2.27
C GLU A 75 5.95 -0.99 -0.83
N CYS A 76 5.63 -1.81 0.20
CA CYS A 76 6.02 -1.52 1.58
C CYS A 76 7.53 -1.39 1.76
N ARG A 77 8.34 -2.22 1.08
CA ARG A 77 9.81 -2.09 1.08
C ARG A 77 10.26 -0.82 0.37
N ALA A 78 9.70 -0.58 -0.82
CA ALA A 78 9.98 0.64 -1.58
C ALA A 78 9.61 1.91 -0.78
N TYR A 79 8.51 1.87 -0.02
CA TYR A 79 8.10 2.95 0.88
C TYR A 79 9.11 3.21 1.99
N VAL A 80 9.63 2.17 2.64
CA VAL A 80 10.68 2.32 3.67
C VAL A 80 11.91 3.00 3.08
N ARG A 81 12.34 2.56 1.89
CA ARG A 81 13.45 3.17 1.14
C ARG A 81 13.16 4.64 0.79
N ALA A 82 11.97 4.93 0.28
CA ALA A 82 11.56 6.29 -0.06
C ALA A 82 11.54 7.20 1.18
N THR A 83 11.06 6.69 2.31
CA THR A 83 11.06 7.41 3.60
C THR A 83 12.48 7.77 4.04
N TYR A 84 13.42 6.82 3.99
CA TYR A 84 14.82 7.13 4.27
C TYR A 84 15.41 8.15 3.30
N THR A 85 15.08 8.05 2.01
CA THR A 85 15.55 9.03 1.02
C THR A 85 15.09 10.45 1.37
N ILE A 86 13.79 10.61 1.67
CA ILE A 86 13.20 11.89 2.09
C ILE A 86 13.87 12.42 3.36
N ASN A 87 14.02 11.57 4.38
CA ASN A 87 14.59 11.97 5.66
C ASN A 87 16.07 12.36 5.54
N VAL A 88 16.85 11.61 4.77
CA VAL A 88 18.29 11.92 4.56
C VAL A 88 18.47 13.23 3.82
N VAL A 89 17.65 13.52 2.81
CA VAL A 89 17.77 14.75 2.00
C VAL A 89 17.07 15.92 2.67
N GLY A 90 15.87 15.71 3.20
CA GLY A 90 15.01 16.75 3.73
C GLY A 90 15.33 17.13 5.17
N GLY A 91 15.72 16.18 6.02
CA GLY A 91 15.75 16.36 7.47
C GLY A 91 14.35 16.66 8.01
N ASP A 92 14.19 17.81 8.69
CA ASP A 92 12.90 18.27 9.23
C ASP A 92 12.03 19.03 8.21
N ALA A 93 12.46 19.09 6.93
CA ALA A 93 11.72 19.76 5.87
C ALA A 93 10.46 18.97 5.46
N SER A 94 9.51 19.66 4.82
CA SER A 94 8.34 19.01 4.23
C SER A 94 8.73 18.05 3.08
N ILE A 95 7.81 17.15 2.72
CA ILE A 95 8.02 16.23 1.59
C ILE A 95 8.29 17.02 0.30
N ASP A 96 7.52 18.08 0.03
CA ASP A 96 7.71 18.93 -1.17
C ASP A 96 9.11 19.56 -1.22
N GLU A 97 9.59 20.07 -0.10
CA GLU A 97 10.94 20.65 -0.02
C GLU A 97 12.03 19.61 -0.20
N ALA A 98 11.85 18.40 0.35
CA ALA A 98 12.79 17.30 0.17
C ALA A 98 12.84 16.84 -1.30
N LEU A 99 11.68 16.73 -1.95
CA LEU A 99 11.57 16.38 -3.37
C LEU A 99 12.19 17.47 -4.27
N ASN A 100 12.00 18.75 -3.95
CA ASN A 100 12.64 19.85 -4.65
C ASN A 100 14.18 19.78 -4.52
N LYS A 101 14.71 19.51 -3.32
CA LYS A 101 16.14 19.27 -3.11
C LYS A 101 16.69 18.09 -3.94
N LEU A 102 15.88 17.01 -4.09
CA LEU A 102 16.24 15.89 -4.97
C LEU A 102 16.22 16.27 -6.44
N LYS A 103 15.30 17.15 -6.86
CA LYS A 103 15.15 17.62 -8.23
C LYS A 103 16.28 18.58 -8.63
N ASP A 104 16.56 19.57 -7.77
CA ASP A 104 17.56 20.62 -8.02
C ASP A 104 19.00 20.12 -7.81
N GLY A 105 19.14 18.95 -7.21
CA GLY A 105 20.41 18.36 -6.84
C GLY A 105 20.80 18.63 -5.40
N ILE A 106 21.34 17.62 -4.76
CA ILE A 106 21.76 17.67 -3.36
C ILE A 106 22.96 18.61 -3.24
N SER A 107 22.90 19.56 -2.30
CA SER A 107 24.00 20.52 -2.06
C SER A 107 25.32 19.82 -1.70
N SER A 108 26.44 20.47 -2.00
CA SER A 108 27.77 19.94 -1.70
C SER A 108 27.96 19.63 -0.22
N ASP A 109 27.43 20.50 0.66
CA ASP A 109 27.52 20.32 2.11
C ASP A 109 26.74 19.06 2.54
N LYS A 110 25.52 18.87 2.02
CA LYS A 110 24.70 17.68 2.31
C LYS A 110 25.33 16.41 1.73
N LYS A 111 25.94 16.46 0.55
CA LYS A 111 26.71 15.33 0.00
C LYS A 111 27.87 14.94 0.90
N ASN A 112 28.61 15.94 1.43
CA ASN A 112 29.71 15.68 2.36
C ASN A 112 29.20 15.10 3.70
N GLU A 113 28.07 15.57 4.20
CA GLU A 113 27.41 15.01 5.39
C GLU A 113 27.02 13.52 5.16
N ILE A 114 26.37 13.21 4.04
CA ILE A 114 25.99 11.84 3.66
C ILE A 114 27.24 10.96 3.54
N LYS A 115 28.28 11.45 2.88
CA LYS A 115 29.56 10.74 2.73
C LYS A 115 30.20 10.44 4.09
N LYS A 116 30.19 11.39 5.02
CA LYS A 116 30.66 11.21 6.39
C LYS A 116 29.81 10.20 7.15
N SER A 117 28.47 10.28 7.02
CA SER A 117 27.55 9.32 7.60
C SER A 117 27.79 7.91 7.06
N LEU A 118 27.98 7.77 5.74
CA LEU A 118 28.29 6.51 5.09
C LEU A 118 29.58 5.88 5.64
N SER A 119 30.63 6.70 5.91
CA SER A 119 31.88 6.19 6.51
C SER A 119 31.73 5.74 7.95
N ASN A 120 30.80 6.35 8.70
CA ASN A 120 30.55 6.05 10.12
C ASN A 120 29.50 4.96 10.35
N VAL A 121 28.69 4.67 9.34
CA VAL A 121 27.55 3.74 9.43
C VAL A 121 27.95 2.35 9.88
N ARG A 122 29.15 1.90 9.52
CA ARG A 122 29.67 0.58 9.87
C ARG A 122 29.71 0.31 11.37
N SER A 123 30.00 1.33 12.17
CA SER A 123 30.03 1.21 13.63
C SER A 123 28.66 1.47 14.31
N GLN A 124 27.66 1.87 13.57
CA GLN A 124 26.36 2.32 14.09
C GLN A 124 25.19 1.43 13.69
N LEU A 125 25.27 0.75 12.55
CA LEU A 125 24.20 -0.10 12.07
C LEU A 125 24.49 -1.57 12.36
N LYS A 126 23.42 -2.29 12.66
CA LYS A 126 23.40 -3.73 12.82
C LYS A 126 22.54 -4.37 11.73
N ASP A 127 22.83 -5.62 11.41
CA ASP A 127 22.02 -6.42 10.50
C ASP A 127 20.63 -6.75 11.12
N GLN A 128 19.79 -7.46 10.38
CA GLN A 128 18.48 -7.92 10.84
C GLN A 128 18.53 -8.84 12.06
N ASN A 129 19.68 -9.42 12.40
CA ASN A 129 19.91 -10.30 13.55
C ASN A 129 20.61 -9.58 14.71
N ASP A 130 20.68 -8.24 14.68
CA ASP A 130 21.33 -7.39 15.68
C ASP A 130 22.85 -7.57 15.77
N LYS A 131 23.48 -8.09 14.68
CA LYS A 131 24.93 -8.22 14.56
C LYS A 131 25.51 -7.03 13.80
N GLU A 132 26.74 -6.65 14.17
CA GLU A 132 27.50 -5.65 13.40
C GLU A 132 27.81 -6.17 12.00
N PHE A 133 27.70 -5.32 10.99
CA PHE A 133 28.12 -5.65 9.64
C PHE A 133 29.63 -5.84 9.57
N ASP A 134 30.10 -6.94 9.01
CA ASP A 134 31.50 -7.09 8.68
C ASP A 134 31.86 -6.40 7.35
N GLN A 135 33.13 -6.40 6.95
CA GLN A 135 33.55 -5.74 5.72
C GLN A 135 33.00 -6.46 4.47
N GLY A 136 32.90 -7.79 4.53
CA GLY A 136 32.40 -8.59 3.41
C GLY A 136 30.92 -8.33 3.16
N ASP A 137 30.11 -8.32 4.23
CA ASP A 137 28.69 -7.99 4.16
C ASP A 137 28.47 -6.59 3.57
N PHE A 138 29.28 -5.63 3.97
CA PHE A 138 29.22 -4.25 3.51
C PHE A 138 29.55 -4.13 2.01
N ASP A 139 30.60 -4.81 1.58
CA ASP A 139 31.02 -4.79 0.19
C ASP A 139 30.02 -5.52 -0.71
N GLU A 140 29.40 -6.60 -0.24
CA GLU A 140 28.33 -7.31 -0.94
C GLU A 140 27.06 -6.45 -1.09
N LEU A 141 26.58 -5.82 -0.02
CA LEU A 141 25.41 -4.93 -0.05
C LEU A 141 25.59 -3.76 -1.01
N LEU A 142 26.82 -3.24 -1.14
CA LEU A 142 27.10 -2.07 -1.97
C LEU A 142 27.63 -2.40 -3.37
N PHE A 143 27.75 -3.67 -3.69
CA PHE A 143 28.38 -4.14 -4.95
C PHE A 143 27.69 -3.56 -6.21
N TYR A 144 26.37 -3.46 -6.19
CA TYR A 144 25.58 -2.99 -7.33
C TYR A 144 25.42 -1.47 -7.40
N TYR A 145 25.97 -0.73 -6.42
CA TYR A 145 25.83 0.73 -6.38
C TYR A 145 27.07 1.41 -6.92
N ASP A 146 26.86 2.47 -7.73
CA ASP A 146 27.94 3.35 -8.15
C ASP A 146 28.66 3.92 -6.90
N LYS A 147 29.99 3.97 -6.98
CA LYS A 147 30.83 4.49 -5.88
C LYS A 147 30.54 5.96 -5.57
N ASP A 148 30.08 6.71 -6.57
CA ASP A 148 29.75 8.14 -6.46
C ASP A 148 28.28 8.39 -6.04
N ASP A 149 27.43 7.35 -6.03
CA ASP A 149 26.07 7.44 -5.50
C ASP A 149 26.03 7.26 -3.97
N TYR A 150 26.54 8.26 -3.26
CA TYR A 150 26.57 8.26 -1.79
C TYR A 150 25.19 8.18 -1.17
N LEU A 151 24.18 8.82 -1.77
CA LEU A 151 22.81 8.78 -1.27
C LEU A 151 22.20 7.37 -1.40
N GLY A 152 22.23 6.80 -2.60
CA GLY A 152 21.70 5.46 -2.84
C GLY A 152 22.37 4.41 -1.96
N ARG A 153 23.69 4.47 -1.83
CA ARG A 153 24.47 3.58 -0.95
C ARG A 153 24.08 3.73 0.52
N TYR A 154 23.96 4.97 1.02
CA TYR A 154 23.59 5.22 2.41
C TYR A 154 22.14 4.77 2.73
N VAL A 155 21.20 5.12 1.86
CA VAL A 155 19.80 4.69 1.99
C VAL A 155 19.66 3.17 1.92
N HIS A 156 20.42 2.50 1.05
CA HIS A 156 20.39 1.03 0.97
C HIS A 156 20.89 0.35 2.24
N LEU A 157 21.92 0.89 2.85
CA LEU A 157 22.41 0.39 4.14
C LEU A 157 21.39 0.60 5.26
N LEU A 158 20.72 1.76 5.31
CA LEU A 158 19.64 2.00 6.28
C LEU A 158 18.48 1.04 6.08
N GLU A 159 18.07 0.78 4.83
CA GLU A 159 17.01 -0.16 4.49
C GLU A 159 17.37 -1.60 4.89
N SER A 160 18.60 -2.02 4.66
CA SER A 160 19.10 -3.38 4.94
C SER A 160 19.43 -3.61 6.41
N SER A 161 19.53 -2.55 7.20
CA SER A 161 19.81 -2.63 8.63
C SER A 161 18.61 -3.12 9.44
N ASN A 162 18.85 -3.44 10.70
CA ASN A 162 17.80 -3.76 11.68
C ASN A 162 16.69 -2.69 11.72
N LEU A 163 17.04 -1.41 11.56
CA LEU A 163 16.08 -0.31 11.55
C LEU A 163 15.11 -0.43 10.37
N GLY A 164 15.62 -0.61 9.15
CA GLY A 164 14.80 -0.75 7.94
C GLY A 164 13.96 -2.02 7.96
N CYS A 165 14.56 -3.14 8.35
CA CYS A 165 13.85 -4.42 8.51
C CYS A 165 12.73 -4.33 9.55
N SER A 166 12.94 -3.61 10.66
CA SER A 166 11.93 -3.39 11.70
C SER A 166 10.82 -2.48 11.21
N GLN A 167 11.12 -1.40 10.48
CA GLN A 167 10.09 -0.53 9.89
C GLN A 167 9.21 -1.29 8.90
N TYR A 168 9.81 -2.08 8.02
CA TYR A 168 9.06 -2.94 7.09
C TYR A 168 8.15 -3.92 7.84
N ARG A 169 8.67 -4.58 8.89
CA ARG A 169 7.90 -5.52 9.72
C ARG A 169 6.72 -4.82 10.39
N TYR A 170 6.92 -3.67 11.04
CA TYR A 170 5.85 -2.93 11.70
C TYR A 170 4.79 -2.42 10.73
N LEU A 171 5.19 -1.95 9.54
CA LEU A 171 4.25 -1.54 8.51
C LEU A 171 3.38 -2.72 8.06
N ARG A 172 3.97 -3.89 7.88
CA ARG A 172 3.26 -5.11 7.52
C ARG A 172 2.32 -5.57 8.63
N GLU A 173 2.77 -5.55 9.88
CA GLU A 173 1.96 -5.89 11.06
C GLU A 173 0.78 -4.91 11.22
N PHE A 174 1.00 -3.63 10.93
CA PHE A 174 -0.06 -2.63 10.92
C PHE A 174 -1.10 -2.94 9.84
N LEU A 175 -0.68 -3.22 8.61
CA LEU A 175 -1.60 -3.63 7.54
C LEU A 175 -2.38 -4.88 7.91
N ASP A 176 -1.73 -5.87 8.50
CA ASP A 176 -2.40 -7.06 9.00
C ASP A 176 -3.46 -6.71 10.07
N ALA A 177 -3.14 -5.83 11.00
CA ALA A 177 -4.05 -5.43 12.07
C ALA A 177 -5.31 -4.71 11.54
N VAL A 178 -5.18 -3.89 10.50
CA VAL A 178 -6.31 -3.08 9.99
C VAL A 178 -7.06 -3.74 8.84
N ALA A 179 -6.44 -4.65 8.06
CA ALA A 179 -7.00 -5.18 6.83
C ALA A 179 -7.35 -6.67 6.85
N MET A 180 -6.75 -7.48 7.73
CA MET A 180 -6.95 -8.94 7.74
C MET A 180 -8.39 -9.37 8.03
N LYS A 181 -8.74 -10.60 7.66
CA LYS A 181 -10.07 -11.21 7.84
C LYS A 181 -10.60 -11.10 9.28
N ASN A 182 -9.73 -11.04 10.27
CA ASN A 182 -10.07 -10.88 11.69
C ASN A 182 -10.23 -9.40 12.11
N SER A 183 -9.80 -8.46 11.27
CA SER A 183 -9.93 -7.04 11.54
C SER A 183 -11.35 -6.55 11.27
N PRO A 184 -11.73 -5.37 11.76
CA PRO A 184 -13.01 -4.77 11.43
C PRO A 184 -13.26 -4.64 9.93
N SER A 185 -12.24 -4.26 9.14
CA SER A 185 -12.39 -4.04 7.69
C SER A 185 -12.57 -5.32 6.88
N LYS A 186 -11.95 -6.44 7.30
CA LYS A 186 -12.02 -7.75 6.58
C LYS A 186 -11.72 -7.64 5.08
N LEU A 187 -10.70 -6.83 4.74
CA LEU A 187 -10.29 -6.55 3.36
C LEU A 187 -9.25 -7.54 2.82
N MET A 188 -8.59 -8.29 3.68
CA MET A 188 -7.58 -9.27 3.31
C MET A 188 -7.90 -10.66 3.85
N ALA A 189 -7.68 -11.66 3.04
CA ALA A 189 -7.65 -13.05 3.48
C ALA A 189 -6.29 -13.41 4.07
N ASP A 190 -6.31 -14.38 5.00
CA ASP A 190 -5.14 -14.81 5.75
C ASP A 190 -4.09 -15.51 4.88
N GLY A 191 -2.84 -15.07 5.01
CA GLY A 191 -1.66 -15.61 4.34
C GLY A 191 -0.69 -16.32 5.29
N ARG A 192 -1.18 -16.96 6.36
CA ARG A 192 -0.32 -17.59 7.39
C ARG A 192 0.43 -18.82 6.92
N SER A 193 0.05 -19.42 5.81
CA SER A 193 0.75 -20.57 5.27
C SER A 193 1.04 -20.40 3.78
N ARG A 194 2.02 -21.16 3.26
CA ARG A 194 2.33 -21.19 1.83
C ARG A 194 1.14 -21.66 0.97
N ARG A 195 0.19 -22.39 1.57
CA ARG A 195 -1.04 -22.86 0.90
C ARG A 195 -2.13 -21.79 0.83
N HIS A 196 -2.06 -20.78 1.69
CA HIS A 196 -3.02 -19.69 1.78
C HIS A 196 -2.27 -18.37 1.63
N GLN A 197 -1.96 -18.03 0.39
CA GLN A 197 -1.31 -16.75 0.08
C GLN A 197 -2.23 -15.60 0.47
N ARG A 198 -1.61 -14.48 0.89
CA ARG A 198 -2.36 -13.24 1.11
C ARG A 198 -3.00 -12.79 -0.18
N ARG A 199 -4.27 -12.46 -0.12
CA ARG A 199 -5.02 -11.89 -1.23
C ARG A 199 -5.97 -10.82 -0.76
N GLY A 200 -6.30 -9.89 -1.63
CA GLY A 200 -7.42 -8.99 -1.42
C GLY A 200 -8.71 -9.81 -1.39
N ALA A 201 -9.54 -9.61 -0.38
CA ALA A 201 -10.83 -10.26 -0.26
C ALA A 201 -11.79 -9.36 0.51
N ILE A 202 -13.07 -9.35 0.13
CA ILE A 202 -14.09 -8.57 0.83
C ILE A 202 -14.94 -9.52 1.67
N GLY A 203 -14.87 -9.34 3.00
CA GLY A 203 -15.75 -10.08 3.90
C GLY A 203 -17.21 -9.57 3.82
N SER A 204 -18.18 -10.46 4.10
CA SER A 204 -19.62 -10.15 3.96
C SER A 204 -20.06 -8.89 4.70
N LYS A 205 -19.53 -8.63 5.89
CA LYS A 205 -19.84 -7.42 6.67
C LYS A 205 -19.27 -6.14 6.04
N LEU A 206 -18.09 -6.21 5.44
CA LEU A 206 -17.52 -5.08 4.71
C LEU A 206 -18.36 -4.80 3.46
N LEU A 207 -18.70 -5.83 2.68
CA LEU A 207 -19.55 -5.67 1.50
C LEU A 207 -20.92 -5.09 1.87
N GLU A 208 -21.58 -5.63 2.91
CA GLU A 208 -22.84 -5.08 3.43
C GLU A 208 -22.70 -3.58 3.75
N THR A 209 -21.65 -3.19 4.47
CA THR A 209 -21.40 -1.80 4.86
C THR A 209 -21.17 -0.91 3.63
N MET A 210 -20.42 -1.37 2.64
CA MET A 210 -20.19 -0.64 1.39
C MET A 210 -21.49 -0.45 0.62
N VAL A 211 -22.30 -1.51 0.48
CA VAL A 211 -23.61 -1.45 -0.21
C VAL A 211 -24.52 -0.43 0.47
N GLN A 212 -24.65 -0.49 1.79
CA GLN A 212 -25.47 0.46 2.56
C GLN A 212 -25.11 1.93 2.29
N ILE A 213 -23.82 2.22 2.12
CA ILE A 213 -23.34 3.57 1.86
C ILE A 213 -23.53 3.95 0.38
N LEU A 214 -23.25 3.02 -0.53
CA LEU A 214 -23.23 3.31 -1.97
C LEU A 214 -24.63 3.45 -2.56
N VAL A 215 -25.64 2.81 -1.96
CA VAL A 215 -27.05 2.97 -2.38
C VAL A 215 -27.66 4.30 -1.90
N LEU A 216 -27.06 4.97 -0.92
CA LEU A 216 -27.59 6.23 -0.39
C LEU A 216 -27.30 7.39 -1.33
N ARG A 217 -28.33 8.18 -1.61
CA ARG A 217 -28.23 9.45 -2.36
C ARG A 217 -28.83 10.58 -1.53
N PRO A 218 -28.16 11.75 -1.49
CA PRO A 218 -28.75 12.91 -0.84
C PRO A 218 -29.99 13.37 -1.64
N ASN A 219 -31.03 13.74 -0.94
CA ASN A 219 -32.19 14.41 -1.52
C ASN A 219 -31.85 15.86 -1.90
N ALA A 220 -32.73 16.52 -2.61
CA ALA A 220 -32.58 17.91 -3.04
C ALA A 220 -32.40 18.90 -1.87
N ASP A 221 -32.83 18.55 -0.67
CA ASP A 221 -32.66 19.33 0.56
C ASP A 221 -31.25 19.25 1.14
N GLY A 222 -30.39 18.34 0.64
CA GLY A 222 -29.04 18.08 1.13
C GLY A 222 -28.95 17.57 2.56
N LYS A 223 -30.09 17.34 3.23
CA LYS A 223 -30.16 16.94 4.66
C LYS A 223 -30.70 15.54 4.87
N THR A 224 -31.46 15.04 3.93
CA THR A 224 -32.04 13.70 3.97
C THR A 224 -31.47 12.84 2.86
N TYR A 225 -31.53 11.51 3.06
CA TYR A 225 -31.02 10.54 2.09
C TYR A 225 -32.14 9.59 1.69
N GLN A 226 -32.10 9.14 0.45
CA GLN A 226 -32.93 8.07 -0.06
C GLN A 226 -32.05 6.94 -0.61
N SER A 227 -32.54 5.72 -0.54
CA SER A 227 -31.86 4.59 -1.17
C SER A 227 -32.26 4.49 -2.64
N ARG A 228 -31.26 4.22 -3.47
CA ARG A 228 -31.42 3.93 -4.91
C ARG A 228 -30.96 2.50 -5.17
N PRO A 229 -31.75 1.67 -5.89
CA PRO A 229 -31.26 0.39 -6.35
C PRO A 229 -30.07 0.58 -7.30
N LEU A 230 -29.07 -0.29 -7.18
CA LEU A 230 -27.92 -0.37 -8.06
C LEU A 230 -27.89 -1.75 -8.72
N SER A 231 -27.51 -1.81 -9.99
CA SER A 231 -27.12 -3.09 -10.60
C SER A 231 -25.80 -3.58 -10.02
N ILE A 232 -25.46 -4.83 -10.27
CA ILE A 232 -24.17 -5.42 -9.83
C ILE A 232 -23.01 -4.65 -10.46
N GLU A 233 -23.12 -4.31 -11.74
CA GLU A 233 -22.12 -3.56 -12.49
C GLU A 233 -21.96 -2.13 -11.95
N GLU A 234 -23.07 -1.44 -11.67
CA GLU A 234 -23.05 -0.11 -11.04
C GLU A 234 -22.41 -0.15 -9.65
N LEU A 235 -22.69 -1.20 -8.88
CA LEU A 235 -22.08 -1.41 -7.55
C LEU A 235 -20.56 -1.65 -7.67
N ALA A 236 -20.14 -2.55 -8.54
CA ALA A 236 -18.72 -2.85 -8.78
C ALA A 236 -17.96 -1.59 -9.23
N GLN A 237 -18.56 -0.80 -10.15
CA GLN A 237 -17.98 0.46 -10.60
C GLN A 237 -17.90 1.51 -9.49
N ALA A 238 -18.94 1.62 -8.65
CA ALA A 238 -18.94 2.54 -7.52
C ALA A 238 -17.88 2.17 -6.47
N ILE A 239 -17.69 0.88 -6.20
CA ILE A 239 -16.62 0.37 -5.31
C ILE A 239 -15.25 0.71 -5.90
N ARG A 240 -15.07 0.49 -7.22
CA ARG A 240 -13.84 0.82 -7.92
C ARG A 240 -13.51 2.32 -7.85
N GLN A 241 -14.47 3.17 -8.18
CA GLN A 241 -14.27 4.63 -8.21
C GLN A 241 -14.01 5.21 -6.81
N ARG A 242 -14.71 4.72 -5.79
CA ARG A 242 -14.61 5.29 -4.45
C ARG A 242 -13.45 4.74 -3.63
N TYR A 243 -13.16 3.45 -3.78
CA TYR A 243 -12.22 2.76 -2.91
C TYR A 243 -10.99 2.22 -3.63
N GLY A 244 -10.96 2.24 -4.96
CA GLY A 244 -9.86 1.68 -5.74
C GLY A 244 -9.86 0.14 -5.80
N LEU A 245 -10.94 -0.51 -5.32
CA LEU A 245 -11.05 -1.96 -5.29
C LEU A 245 -11.64 -2.50 -6.58
N ILE A 246 -10.99 -3.46 -7.20
CA ILE A 246 -11.40 -4.08 -8.47
C ILE A 246 -12.08 -5.41 -8.14
N ILE A 247 -13.37 -5.48 -8.42
CA ILE A 247 -14.19 -6.70 -8.38
C ILE A 247 -14.28 -7.29 -9.79
N ASN A 248 -14.56 -6.44 -10.78
CA ASN A 248 -14.59 -6.81 -12.18
C ASN A 248 -13.54 -5.98 -12.93
N GLY A 249 -12.56 -6.67 -13.53
CA GLY A 249 -11.43 -6.05 -14.23
C GLY A 249 -11.66 -5.84 -15.72
N THR A 250 -12.84 -6.15 -16.27
CA THR A 250 -13.09 -6.10 -17.71
C THR A 250 -12.83 -4.72 -18.32
N THR A 251 -13.11 -3.65 -17.59
CA THR A 251 -12.91 -2.26 -18.05
C THR A 251 -11.64 -1.61 -17.52
N GLU A 252 -10.82 -2.34 -16.78
CA GLU A 252 -9.60 -1.79 -16.19
C GLU A 252 -8.47 -1.70 -17.20
N PRO A 253 -7.84 -0.52 -17.40
CA PRO A 253 -6.77 -0.33 -18.37
C PRO A 253 -5.60 -1.31 -18.18
N ARG A 254 -5.25 -1.66 -16.94
CA ARG A 254 -4.16 -2.59 -16.64
C ARG A 254 -4.41 -4.02 -17.13
N PHE A 255 -5.65 -4.37 -17.43
CA PHE A 255 -6.03 -5.68 -17.96
C PHE A 255 -6.46 -5.64 -19.43
N ALA A 256 -6.30 -4.51 -20.11
CA ALA A 256 -6.71 -4.35 -21.53
C ALA A 256 -6.07 -5.39 -22.48
N ASN A 257 -4.87 -5.86 -22.16
CA ASN A 257 -4.14 -6.87 -22.91
C ASN A 257 -4.06 -8.23 -22.19
N ALA A 258 -4.94 -8.48 -21.21
CA ALA A 258 -4.98 -9.74 -20.50
C ALA A 258 -5.48 -10.87 -21.41
N ASP A 259 -5.15 -12.10 -21.06
CA ASP A 259 -5.60 -13.29 -21.78
C ASP A 259 -7.09 -13.58 -21.56
N VAL A 260 -7.62 -14.51 -22.34
CA VAL A 260 -9.04 -14.92 -22.29
C VAL A 260 -9.39 -15.51 -20.94
N GLU A 261 -8.45 -16.24 -20.30
CA GLU A 261 -8.67 -16.86 -18.99
C GLU A 261 -8.85 -15.78 -17.90
N THR A 262 -8.03 -14.74 -17.94
CA THR A 262 -8.15 -13.58 -17.05
C THR A 262 -9.49 -12.86 -17.24
N HIS A 263 -9.90 -12.61 -18.50
CA HIS A 263 -11.21 -12.00 -18.77
C HIS A 263 -12.39 -12.85 -18.32
N ALA A 264 -12.32 -14.17 -18.49
CA ALA A 264 -13.35 -15.09 -17.99
C ALA A 264 -13.45 -15.05 -16.46
N ALA A 265 -12.32 -15.00 -15.77
CA ALA A 265 -12.27 -14.92 -14.32
C ALA A 265 -12.96 -13.68 -13.73
N PHE A 266 -13.03 -12.56 -14.46
CA PHE A 266 -13.78 -11.37 -14.02
C PHE A 266 -15.29 -11.59 -13.98
N SER A 267 -15.81 -12.51 -14.79
CA SER A 267 -17.23 -12.85 -14.80
C SER A 267 -17.62 -13.84 -13.71
N GLU A 268 -16.64 -14.59 -13.18
CA GLU A 268 -16.83 -15.56 -12.11
C GLU A 268 -16.72 -14.95 -10.71
N ASN A 269 -16.03 -13.82 -10.59
CA ASN A 269 -15.82 -13.12 -9.32
C ASN A 269 -17.03 -12.23 -8.96
#